data_113d4d8b10f5d2bff7c99c9438a49bba
#
_entry.id   113d4d8b10f5d2bff7c99c9438a49bba
#
_cell.length_a   1.000
_cell.length_b   1.000
_cell.length_c   1.000
_cell.angle_alpha   90.00
_cell.angle_beta   90.00
_cell.angle_gamma   90.00
#
_symmetry.space_group_name_H-M   'P 1'
#
loop_
_entity.id
_entity.type
_entity.pdbx_description
1 polymer ?
#
loop_
_entity_poly.entity_id
_entity_poly.type
_entity_poly.pdbx_seq_one_letter_code
_entity_poly.pdbx_strand_id
1 'polypeptide(L)'
;MGLTIDRRSEGELTVLDLEGELDIYTVGGFRQESDKLDPAESQIVVDLTGVTLLDSSGLGALVSLLNRARAASSPLGIVCAQRHIRRVFEITGLRRAFIFGDDLDGVRAALAEAQNTAS
;
A
#
# COMPACT_ATOMS: atom_id res chain seq x y z
N MET A 1 -19.24 -7.31 -3.35
CA MET A 1 -18.85 -6.13 -3.91
C MET A 1 -18.70 -5.05 -2.89
N GLY A 2 -17.61 -5.01 -2.27
CA GLY A 2 -17.26 -4.04 -1.29
C GLY A 2 -15.83 -4.21 -0.93
N LEU A 3 -15.41 -3.49 0.08
CA LEU A 3 -14.03 -3.52 0.56
C LEU A 3 -14.05 -3.62 2.07
N THR A 4 -13.34 -4.60 2.59
CA THR A 4 -13.08 -4.73 4.01
C THR A 4 -11.67 -4.24 4.28
N ILE A 5 -11.50 -3.42 5.30
CA ILE A 5 -10.20 -2.85 5.67
C ILE A 5 -9.95 -3.15 7.14
N ASP A 6 -8.88 -3.88 7.42
CA ASP A 6 -8.43 -4.13 8.78
C ASP A 6 -7.08 -3.47 8.99
N ARG A 7 -6.93 -2.82 10.13
CA ARG A 7 -5.69 -2.16 10.51
C ARG A 7 -5.04 -2.95 11.63
N ARG A 8 -3.76 -3.26 11.49
CA ARG A 8 -3.01 -3.96 12.52
C ARG A 8 -1.59 -3.43 12.62
N SER A 9 -0.99 -3.64 13.77
CA SER A 9 0.43 -3.32 14.00
C SER A 9 1.26 -4.58 13.89
N GLU A 10 2.36 -4.48 13.17
CA GLU A 10 3.31 -5.57 12.98
C GLU A 10 4.71 -5.02 13.24
N GLY A 11 5.13 -5.03 14.52
CA GLY A 11 6.38 -4.40 14.91
C GLY A 11 6.32 -2.90 14.67
N GLU A 12 7.22 -2.39 13.83
CA GLU A 12 7.27 -0.97 13.49
C GLU A 12 6.33 -0.60 12.34
N LEU A 13 5.66 -1.59 11.76
CA LEU A 13 4.79 -1.37 10.62
C LEU A 13 3.35 -1.21 11.05
N THR A 14 2.62 -0.34 10.36
CA THR A 14 1.16 -0.32 10.38
C THR A 14 0.70 -0.90 9.07
N VAL A 15 -0.09 -1.98 9.15
CA VAL A 15 -0.55 -2.71 7.97
C VAL A 15 -2.03 -2.47 7.79
N LEU A 16 -2.43 -2.07 6.59
CA LEU A 16 -3.82 -2.03 6.18
C LEU A 16 -4.08 -3.27 5.31
N ASP A 17 -4.84 -4.22 5.84
CA ASP A 17 -5.25 -5.40 5.09
C ASP A 17 -6.54 -5.10 4.36
N LEU A 18 -6.51 -5.18 3.04
CA LEU A 18 -7.66 -4.93 2.19
C LEU A 18 -8.18 -6.24 1.60
N GLU A 19 -9.50 -6.39 1.59
CA GLU A 19 -10.14 -7.56 0.99
C GLU A 19 -11.36 -7.09 0.21
N GLY A 20 -11.43 -7.49 -1.05
CA GLY A 20 -12.51 -7.13 -1.95
C GLY A 20 -12.03 -6.30 -3.13
N GLU A 21 -12.81 -5.30 -3.49
CA GLU A 21 -12.54 -4.45 -4.64
C GLU A 21 -12.18 -3.05 -4.20
N LEU A 22 -11.05 -2.53 -4.68
CA LEU A 22 -10.64 -1.15 -4.43
C LEU A 22 -10.91 -0.35 -5.70
N ASP A 23 -12.07 0.28 -5.75
CA ASP A 23 -12.59 0.95 -6.94
C ASP A 23 -13.26 2.27 -6.57
N ILE A 24 -13.89 2.90 -7.57
CA ILE A 24 -14.53 4.20 -7.39
C ILE A 24 -15.63 4.17 -6.31
N TYR A 25 -16.26 3.03 -6.08
CA TYR A 25 -17.35 2.91 -5.11
C TYR A 25 -16.85 2.71 -3.68
N THR A 26 -15.66 2.14 -3.52
CA THR A 26 -15.09 1.80 -2.20
C THR A 26 -13.94 2.71 -1.77
N VAL A 27 -13.40 3.49 -2.70
CA VAL A 27 -12.19 4.29 -2.46
C VAL A 27 -12.39 5.29 -1.31
N GLY A 28 -13.61 5.78 -1.10
CA GLY A 28 -13.90 6.69 0.02
C GLY A 28 -13.59 6.08 1.37
N GLY A 29 -13.98 4.81 1.56
CA GLY A 29 -13.69 4.09 2.81
C GLY A 29 -12.19 3.88 3.01
N PHE A 30 -11.48 3.56 1.93
CA PHE A 30 -10.01 3.43 2.01
C PHE A 30 -9.37 4.78 2.39
N ARG A 31 -9.80 5.88 1.77
CA ARG A 31 -9.25 7.20 2.09
C ARG A 31 -9.51 7.58 3.53
N GLN A 32 -10.69 7.28 4.06
CA GLN A 32 -11.00 7.55 5.47
C GLN A 32 -10.04 6.82 6.40
N GLU A 33 -9.77 5.55 6.12
CA GLU A 33 -8.86 4.76 6.95
C GLU A 33 -7.42 5.19 6.78
N SER A 34 -6.97 5.47 5.56
CA SER A 34 -5.60 5.92 5.33
C SER A 34 -5.34 7.31 5.91
N ASP A 35 -6.35 8.19 5.93
CA ASP A 35 -6.20 9.54 6.50
C ASP A 35 -5.95 9.52 8.01
N LYS A 36 -6.32 8.46 8.69
CA LYS A 36 -6.06 8.29 10.12
C LYS A 36 -4.61 7.92 10.43
N LEU A 37 -3.85 7.52 9.41
CA LEU A 37 -2.47 7.06 9.59
C LEU A 37 -1.51 8.23 9.47
N ASP A 38 -0.44 8.18 10.26
CA ASP A 38 0.65 9.16 10.19
C ASP A 38 1.93 8.44 9.73
N PRO A 39 2.34 8.63 8.47
CA PRO A 39 3.56 7.99 7.97
C PRO A 39 4.83 8.41 8.71
N ALA A 40 4.79 9.53 9.43
CA ALA A 40 5.94 9.96 10.24
C ALA A 40 6.08 9.14 11.52
N GLU A 41 4.99 8.56 12.01
CA GLU A 41 5.01 7.78 13.26
C GLU A 41 5.28 6.29 13.03
N SER A 42 4.84 5.75 11.89
CA SER A 42 5.14 4.36 11.57
C SER A 42 5.19 4.17 10.07
N GLN A 43 5.96 3.19 9.63
CA GLN A 43 5.96 2.80 8.22
C GLN A 43 4.65 2.10 7.90
N ILE A 44 4.09 2.42 6.74
CA ILE A 44 2.79 1.91 6.32
C ILE A 44 2.97 0.87 5.23
N VAL A 45 2.25 -0.22 5.35
CA VAL A 45 2.16 -1.26 4.33
C VAL A 45 0.69 -1.47 4.01
N VAL A 46 0.35 -1.47 2.73
CA VAL A 46 -0.98 -1.82 2.28
C VAL A 46 -0.93 -3.24 1.72
N ASP A 47 -1.68 -4.14 2.34
CA ASP A 47 -1.70 -5.54 1.93
C ASP A 47 -2.87 -5.75 0.98
N LEU A 48 -2.54 -6.00 -0.29
CA LEU A 48 -3.52 -6.20 -1.34
C LEU A 48 -3.80 -7.68 -1.62
N THR A 49 -3.34 -8.59 -0.75
CA THR A 49 -3.49 -10.03 -0.98
C THR A 49 -4.95 -10.43 -1.24
N GLY A 50 -5.88 -9.82 -0.52
CA GLY A 50 -7.31 -10.10 -0.68
C GLY A 50 -8.01 -9.23 -1.74
N VAL A 51 -7.29 -8.39 -2.45
CA VAL A 51 -7.87 -7.49 -3.44
C VAL A 51 -8.01 -8.20 -4.78
N THR A 52 -9.21 -8.18 -5.33
CA THR A 52 -9.52 -8.83 -6.61
C THR A 52 -9.62 -7.85 -7.76
N LEU A 53 -9.82 -6.57 -7.47
CA LEU A 53 -9.94 -5.54 -8.49
C LEU A 53 -9.31 -4.24 -7.97
N LEU A 54 -8.52 -3.60 -8.82
CA LEU A 54 -7.94 -2.28 -8.54
C LEU A 54 -8.11 -1.43 -9.79
N ASP A 55 -8.91 -0.37 -9.69
CA ASP A 55 -9.07 0.56 -10.81
C ASP A 55 -8.27 1.85 -10.59
N SER A 56 -8.40 2.80 -11.50
CA SER A 56 -7.66 4.06 -11.43
C SER A 56 -8.00 4.90 -10.20
N SER A 57 -9.22 4.80 -9.69
CA SER A 57 -9.62 5.51 -8.46
C SER A 57 -8.90 4.94 -7.25
N GLY A 58 -8.83 3.63 -7.16
CA GLY A 58 -8.09 2.95 -6.09
C GLY A 58 -6.61 3.24 -6.17
N LEU A 59 -6.06 3.18 -7.38
CA LEU A 59 -4.64 3.49 -7.58
C LEU A 59 -4.34 4.94 -7.18
N GLY A 60 -5.23 5.87 -7.53
CA GLY A 60 -5.09 7.27 -7.13
C GLY A 60 -5.05 7.47 -5.64
N ALA A 61 -5.86 6.72 -4.89
CA ALA A 61 -5.84 6.77 -3.43
C ALA A 61 -4.53 6.23 -2.87
N LEU A 62 -3.99 5.17 -3.46
CA LEU A 62 -2.68 4.64 -3.05
C LEU A 62 -1.56 5.65 -3.34
N VAL A 63 -1.64 6.35 -4.47
CA VAL A 63 -0.68 7.41 -4.80
C VAL A 63 -0.78 8.58 -3.82
N SER A 64 -1.99 8.94 -3.39
CA SER A 64 -2.17 9.98 -2.37
C SER A 64 -1.48 9.59 -1.06
N LEU A 65 -1.63 8.35 -0.64
CA LEU A 65 -0.96 7.84 0.56
C LEU A 65 0.56 7.82 0.37
N LEU A 66 1.02 7.43 -0.82
CA LEU A 66 2.44 7.45 -1.17
C LEU A 66 3.02 8.87 -1.03
N ASN A 67 2.30 9.87 -1.53
CA ASN A 67 2.77 11.25 -1.44
C ASN A 67 2.88 11.73 0.00
N ARG A 68 1.94 11.33 0.85
CA ARG A 68 2.02 11.64 2.29
C ARG A 68 3.21 10.95 2.94
N ALA A 69 3.47 9.70 2.57
CA ALA A 69 4.62 8.96 3.09
C ALA A 69 5.93 9.63 2.65
N ARG A 70 6.01 10.04 1.39
CA ARG A 70 7.19 10.74 0.88
C ARG A 70 7.44 12.07 1.60
N ALA A 71 6.37 12.80 1.90
CA ALA A 71 6.49 14.05 2.66
C ALA A 71 7.07 13.80 4.05
N ALA A 72 6.86 12.61 4.61
CA ALA A 72 7.42 12.18 5.89
C ALA A 72 8.76 11.44 5.73
N SER A 73 9.32 11.42 4.53
CA SER A 73 10.55 10.67 4.20
C SER A 73 10.44 9.19 4.54
N SER A 74 9.26 8.63 4.34
CA SER A 74 8.97 7.23 4.63
C SER A 74 8.55 6.50 3.35
N PRO A 75 9.04 5.29 3.11
CA PRO A 75 8.56 4.50 1.98
C PRO A 75 7.19 3.91 2.28
N LEU A 76 6.45 3.59 1.24
CA LEU A 76 5.16 2.90 1.35
C LEU A 76 5.30 1.50 0.78
N GLY A 77 5.01 0.50 1.60
CA GLY A 77 5.08 -0.90 1.19
C GLY A 77 3.75 -1.40 0.65
N ILE A 78 3.83 -2.30 -0.32
CA ILE A 78 2.66 -2.96 -0.92
C ILE A 78 2.91 -4.46 -0.91
N VAL A 79 2.02 -5.22 -0.29
CA VAL A 79 2.01 -6.68 -0.41
C VAL A 79 1.08 -7.03 -1.57
N CYS A 80 1.61 -7.63 -2.61
CA CYS A 80 0.82 -8.00 -3.78
C CYS A 80 1.53 -9.09 -4.58
N ALA A 81 0.99 -10.30 -4.56
CA ALA A 81 1.48 -11.40 -5.36
C ALA A 81 0.68 -11.61 -6.64
N GLN A 82 -0.56 -11.09 -6.70
CA GLN A 82 -1.43 -11.28 -7.85
C GLN A 82 -0.91 -10.53 -9.06
N ARG A 83 -0.69 -11.28 -10.14
CA ARG A 83 -0.14 -10.71 -11.36
C ARG A 83 -1.03 -9.62 -11.95
N HIS A 84 -2.34 -9.83 -11.96
CA HIS A 84 -3.27 -8.86 -12.57
C HIS A 84 -3.31 -7.53 -11.80
N ILE A 85 -3.12 -7.55 -10.49
CA ILE A 85 -3.07 -6.33 -9.68
C ILE A 85 -1.70 -5.65 -9.88
N ARG A 86 -0.60 -6.41 -9.84
CA ARG A 86 0.73 -5.86 -10.09
C ARG A 86 0.83 -5.18 -11.44
N ARG A 87 0.13 -5.75 -12.43
CA ARG A 87 0.14 -5.21 -13.78
C ARG A 87 -0.40 -3.79 -13.85
N VAL A 88 -1.36 -3.43 -12.98
CA VAL A 88 -1.88 -2.07 -12.92
C VAL A 88 -0.75 -1.09 -12.58
N PHE A 89 0.10 -1.45 -11.63
CA PHE A 89 1.26 -0.61 -11.26
C PHE A 89 2.29 -0.56 -12.38
N GLU A 90 2.50 -1.66 -13.08
CA GLU A 90 3.47 -1.73 -14.18
C GLU A 90 3.03 -0.88 -15.37
N ILE A 91 1.77 -1.02 -15.79
CA ILE A 91 1.22 -0.29 -16.92
C ILE A 91 1.21 1.22 -16.67
N THR A 92 0.96 1.63 -15.45
CA THR A 92 0.91 3.05 -15.09
C THR A 92 2.29 3.64 -14.79
N GLY A 93 3.33 2.82 -14.81
CA GLY A 93 4.68 3.28 -14.49
C GLY A 93 4.94 3.50 -13.01
N LEU A 94 4.04 3.03 -12.14
CA LEU A 94 4.13 3.28 -10.69
C LEU A 94 4.80 2.14 -9.92
N ARG A 95 5.23 1.08 -10.62
CA ARG A 95 5.83 -0.09 -9.97
C ARG A 95 7.03 0.28 -9.09
N ARG A 96 7.84 1.26 -9.52
CA ARG A 96 9.05 1.66 -8.80
C ARG A 96 8.81 2.67 -7.70
N ALA A 97 7.61 3.25 -7.65
CA ALA A 97 7.28 4.27 -6.66
C ALA A 97 6.99 3.68 -5.28
N PHE A 98 6.60 2.42 -5.23
CA PHE A 98 6.25 1.69 -4.01
C PHE A 98 7.28 0.60 -3.74
N ILE A 99 7.31 0.12 -2.51
CA ILE A 99 8.16 -1.02 -2.12
C ILE A 99 7.29 -2.27 -2.14
N PHE A 100 7.54 -3.18 -3.07
CA PHE A 100 6.71 -4.37 -3.27
C PHE A 100 7.32 -5.63 -2.66
N GLY A 101 6.44 -6.53 -2.25
CA GLY A 101 6.80 -7.89 -1.90
C GLY A 101 5.61 -8.81 -2.13
N ASP A 102 5.86 -10.11 -2.22
CA ASP A 102 4.81 -11.11 -2.41
C ASP A 102 4.05 -11.39 -1.11
N ASP A 103 4.69 -11.13 0.01
CA ASP A 103 4.12 -11.29 1.35
C ASP A 103 4.71 -10.20 2.25
N LEU A 104 4.24 -10.17 3.50
CA LEU A 104 4.69 -9.16 4.45
C LEU A 104 6.18 -9.27 4.75
N ASP A 105 6.71 -10.49 4.86
CA ASP A 105 8.14 -10.69 5.11
C ASP A 105 8.97 -10.13 3.97
N GLY A 106 8.55 -10.33 2.73
CA GLY A 106 9.21 -9.79 1.56
C GLY A 106 9.21 -8.27 1.55
N VAL A 107 8.08 -7.66 1.88
CA VAL A 107 7.99 -6.20 1.97
C VAL A 107 8.86 -5.67 3.10
N ARG A 108 8.85 -6.34 4.25
CA ARG A 108 9.67 -5.93 5.40
C ARG A 108 11.16 -5.93 5.04
N ALA A 109 11.61 -6.99 4.37
CA ALA A 109 13.00 -7.08 3.92
C ALA A 109 13.34 -5.97 2.92
N ALA A 110 12.43 -5.69 1.97
CA ALA A 110 12.64 -4.66 0.96
C ALA A 110 12.64 -3.26 1.59
N LEU A 111 11.80 -3.02 2.60
CA LEU A 111 11.78 -1.76 3.33
C LEU A 111 13.10 -1.54 4.09
N ALA A 112 13.62 -2.58 4.73
CA ALA A 112 14.89 -2.50 5.44
C ALA A 112 16.05 -2.20 4.48
N GLU A 113 16.05 -2.82 3.32
CA GLU A 113 17.06 -2.59 2.29
C GLU A 113 16.98 -1.17 1.73
N ALA A 114 15.76 -0.66 1.51
CA ALA A 114 15.57 0.70 1.03
C ALA A 114 16.10 1.73 2.04
N GLN A 115 15.93 1.50 3.33
CA GLN A 115 16.46 2.38 4.37
C GLN A 115 18.00 2.35 4.40
N ASN A 116 18.59 1.17 4.21
CA ASN A 116 20.04 1.03 4.20
C ASN A 116 20.69 1.76 3.02
N THR A 117 20.02 1.78 1.87
CA THR A 117 20.52 2.46 0.67
C THR A 117 20.29 3.96 0.71
N ALA A 118 19.40 4.44 1.55
CA ALA A 118 19.11 5.86 1.68
C ALA A 118 20.10 6.63 2.56
N SER A 119 20.95 5.91 3.26
CA SER A 119 21.92 6.54 4.17
C SER A 119 23.29 6.82 3.55
#